data_9adee361972f3347aaf21078901d13c6
#
_entry.id   9adee361972f3347aaf21078901d13c6
#
_cell.length_a   1.000
_cell.length_b   1.000
_cell.length_c   1.000
_cell.angle_alpha   90.00
_cell.angle_beta   90.00
_cell.angle_gamma   90.00
#
_symmetry.space_group_name_H-M   'P 1'
#
loop_
_entity.id
_entity.type
_entity.pdbx_description
1 polymer ?
#
loop_
_entity_poly.entity_id
_entity_poly.type
_entity_poly.pdbx_seq_one_letter_code
_entity_poly.pdbx_strand_id
1 'polypeptide(L)'
;MLKRCFYLVVCAVFLATACTGGTDEPIGPNDPDKPEVPDRPGDDDDSDEPSGVTLEISTPELLFEQEGGTQDFTVTSNGDWEIFCSEDWCKTNFPAGSGNLTVSVMTEAYQGWGDVREAVVTLQSGKKKRELKVKQKPEKAMHIAQDTIHVSADGGTISVKVQSIYDRVEYVVDLPTWISQVQETKAIISATYDFVVERNGIPKKRVGYIIFHDTVNRLEDTVYVVQEKGEIEMVYVEGGTFRMGATYDEEPVHSVTLSDYYIGKYEVTQGLWKAVMGTGVEEQMEKAGVSGLYGVGDDYPMYYVSWDEAQEFVSKLSELTGKKYVLPTEAQWEYAARGGVKSRGYKYSGSNTIDGVAWYWGNSEEKYSTSSVGTKLPNELGIYDMSGNVCEWCSDWYGDYSDVSQTDPTGPSSGSCRVVRGGSWLHDARDCRVSYRLDGYPDVRYDLLGFRVALVF
;
A
#
# COMPACT_ATOMS: atom_id res chain seq x y z
N MET A 1 3.20 38.25 -21.88
CA MET A 1 4.52 37.91 -22.44
C MET A 1 4.72 36.41 -22.29
N LEU A 2 4.77 35.72 -23.44
CA LEU A 2 4.96 34.26 -23.50
C LEU A 2 6.35 33.88 -23.00
N LYS A 3 6.46 32.81 -22.21
CA LYS A 3 7.65 31.95 -22.23
C LYS A 3 7.25 30.48 -22.12
N ARG A 4 7.75 29.75 -23.11
CA ARG A 4 7.46 28.42 -23.58
C ARG A 4 7.98 27.32 -22.62
N CYS A 5 7.17 26.28 -22.51
CA CYS A 5 7.55 24.94 -22.07
C CYS A 5 8.59 24.32 -23.02
N PHE A 6 9.57 23.62 -22.46
CA PHE A 6 10.37 22.65 -23.19
C PHE A 6 10.10 21.26 -22.60
N TYR A 7 9.43 20.44 -23.37
CA TYR A 7 9.38 18.98 -23.21
C TYR A 7 10.58 18.38 -23.90
N LEU A 8 11.31 17.54 -23.22
CA LEU A 8 12.33 16.68 -23.82
C LEU A 8 11.83 15.24 -23.74
N VAL A 9 11.32 14.76 -24.87
CA VAL A 9 11.04 13.34 -25.12
C VAL A 9 12.27 12.73 -25.74
N VAL A 10 12.89 11.75 -25.11
CA VAL A 10 13.95 10.93 -25.73
C VAL A 10 13.33 9.59 -26.09
N CYS A 11 13.02 9.43 -27.39
CA CYS A 11 12.78 8.14 -28.00
C CYS A 11 14.10 7.55 -28.46
N ALA A 12 14.48 6.39 -27.95
CA ALA A 12 15.54 5.57 -28.53
C ALA A 12 14.92 4.49 -29.42
N VAL A 13 15.11 4.64 -30.72
CA VAL A 13 14.77 3.65 -31.72
C VAL A 13 16.01 2.80 -31.96
N PHE A 14 15.92 1.49 -31.77
CA PHE A 14 16.93 0.55 -32.23
C PHE A 14 16.50 0.00 -33.61
N LEU A 15 17.26 0.38 -34.61
CA LEU A 15 17.21 -0.19 -35.96
C LEU A 15 18.17 -1.38 -36.03
N ALA A 16 17.65 -2.53 -36.39
CA ALA A 16 18.44 -3.67 -36.85
C ALA A 16 18.82 -3.46 -38.32
N THR A 17 20.11 -3.49 -38.61
CA THR A 17 20.62 -3.58 -39.99
C THR A 17 21.31 -4.91 -40.18
N ALA A 18 20.75 -5.69 -41.09
CA ALA A 18 21.41 -6.83 -41.72
C ALA A 18 22.41 -6.34 -42.76
N CYS A 19 23.60 -6.90 -42.76
CA CYS A 19 24.52 -6.80 -43.90
C CYS A 19 24.95 -8.17 -44.39
N THR A 20 24.57 -8.45 -45.57
CA THR A 20 25.06 -9.51 -46.48
C THR A 20 26.34 -9.04 -47.18
N GLY A 21 27.21 -9.99 -47.49
CA GLY A 21 28.40 -9.85 -48.36
C GLY A 21 29.43 -10.87 -47.99
N GLY A 22 29.72 -11.85 -48.62
CA GLY A 22 30.04 -12.32 -49.91
C GLY A 22 31.48 -12.01 -50.32
N THR A 23 32.23 -13.05 -50.67
CA THR A 23 33.38 -13.21 -51.53
C THR A 23 34.50 -13.95 -50.85
N ASP A 24 35.13 -14.89 -51.37
CA ASP A 24 35.55 -15.48 -52.60
C ASP A 24 36.54 -16.61 -52.26
N GLU A 25 36.41 -17.69 -53.02
CA GLU A 25 37.38 -18.76 -53.05
C GLU A 25 38.75 -18.31 -53.58
N PRO A 26 39.81 -19.15 -53.45
CA PRO A 26 40.34 -19.70 -54.67
C PRO A 26 40.61 -21.21 -54.66
N ILE A 27 40.47 -21.69 -55.85
CA ILE A 27 40.56 -23.02 -56.42
C ILE A 27 42.05 -23.47 -56.52
N GLY A 28 42.27 -24.77 -56.29
CA GLY A 28 43.10 -25.68 -56.98
C GLY A 28 44.45 -26.13 -56.37
N PRO A 29 45.12 -27.15 -56.89
CA PRO A 29 44.71 -28.04 -57.99
C PRO A 29 44.78 -29.56 -57.66
N ASN A 30 44.20 -30.29 -58.57
CA ASN A 30 44.26 -31.75 -58.76
C ASN A 30 45.65 -32.36 -58.66
N ASP A 31 45.71 -33.54 -58.09
CA ASP A 31 46.66 -34.55 -58.52
C ASP A 31 46.02 -35.95 -58.54
N PRO A 32 46.14 -36.70 -59.63
CA PRO A 32 45.50 -38.00 -59.83
C PRO A 32 46.48 -39.12 -59.61
N ASP A 33 46.10 -40.08 -58.77
CA ASP A 33 46.56 -41.43 -59.00
C ASP A 33 45.63 -42.43 -58.29
N LYS A 34 44.88 -43.10 -59.11
CA LYS A 34 44.15 -44.34 -58.86
C LYS A 34 45.13 -45.52 -58.65
N PRO A 35 44.77 -46.59 -57.94
CA PRO A 35 44.07 -47.64 -58.66
C PRO A 35 42.92 -48.27 -57.93
N GLU A 36 41.93 -48.63 -58.72
CA GLU A 36 40.89 -49.61 -58.45
C GLU A 36 41.45 -50.99 -58.21
N VAL A 37 40.90 -51.76 -57.30
CA VAL A 37 40.88 -53.20 -57.32
C VAL A 37 39.57 -53.72 -56.66
N PRO A 38 39.02 -54.87 -57.02
CA PRO A 38 37.62 -55.06 -57.33
C PRO A 38 36.83 -55.81 -56.24
N ASP A 39 35.51 -55.80 -56.50
CA ASP A 39 34.50 -56.63 -55.84
C ASP A 39 34.90 -58.06 -55.54
N ARG A 40 34.56 -58.49 -54.33
CA ARG A 40 34.11 -59.86 -54.08
C ARG A 40 33.09 -59.93 -52.97
N PRO A 41 32.01 -60.69 -53.16
CA PRO A 41 30.93 -60.82 -52.19
C PRO A 41 31.33 -61.84 -51.15
N GLY A 42 31.04 -61.55 -49.94
CA GLY A 42 31.17 -62.47 -48.81
C GLY A 42 30.03 -62.23 -47.86
N ASP A 43 29.11 -63.11 -47.92
CA ASP A 43 28.06 -63.36 -46.95
C ASP A 43 28.60 -63.26 -45.54
N ASP A 44 27.90 -62.47 -44.72
CA ASP A 44 27.57 -62.88 -43.37
C ASP A 44 26.29 -62.25 -42.94
N ASP A 45 25.27 -63.02 -43.00
CA ASP A 45 23.98 -62.96 -42.41
C ASP A 45 24.17 -62.89 -40.89
N ASP A 46 23.97 -61.74 -40.31
CA ASP A 46 23.69 -61.57 -38.88
C ASP A 46 22.42 -60.75 -38.71
N SER A 47 21.35 -61.24 -39.26
CA SER A 47 19.98 -60.86 -39.03
C SER A 47 19.43 -61.59 -37.81
N ASP A 48 19.86 -61.24 -36.61
CA ASP A 48 19.13 -61.42 -35.34
C ASP A 48 18.93 -60.14 -34.57
N GLU A 49 18.28 -59.16 -35.24
CA GLU A 49 17.48 -58.22 -34.49
C GLU A 49 16.11 -58.85 -34.27
N PRO A 50 15.70 -59.13 -33.01
CA PRO A 50 14.29 -59.44 -32.75
C PRO A 50 13.51 -58.20 -33.14
N SER A 51 12.80 -58.33 -34.26
CA SER A 51 11.99 -57.30 -34.87
C SER A 51 11.02 -56.73 -33.83
N GLY A 52 11.24 -55.45 -33.44
CA GLY A 52 10.16 -54.68 -32.97
C GLY A 52 9.97 -54.51 -31.47
N VAL A 53 11.05 -54.46 -30.66
CA VAL A 53 10.89 -53.97 -29.27
C VAL A 53 10.37 -52.57 -29.29
N THR A 54 9.19 -52.31 -28.71
CA THR A 54 8.66 -50.99 -28.43
C THR A 54 9.01 -50.62 -27.00
N LEU A 55 9.43 -49.37 -26.78
CA LEU A 55 9.64 -48.79 -25.46
C LEU A 55 9.29 -47.34 -25.51
N GLU A 56 8.21 -46.95 -24.85
CA GLU A 56 7.72 -45.58 -24.77
C GLU A 56 7.35 -45.24 -23.33
N ILE A 57 7.38 -43.93 -22.99
CA ILE A 57 6.97 -43.37 -21.69
C ILE A 57 5.92 -42.31 -21.89
N SER A 58 4.96 -42.21 -20.97
CA SER A 58 3.82 -41.29 -21.06
C SER A 58 4.20 -39.82 -20.92
N THR A 59 5.33 -39.51 -20.28
CA THR A 59 5.84 -38.13 -20.09
C THR A 59 7.36 -38.13 -20.12
N PRO A 60 8.00 -37.12 -20.70
CA PRO A 60 9.45 -36.97 -20.67
C PRO A 60 9.98 -36.30 -19.39
N GLU A 61 9.11 -35.71 -18.54
CA GLU A 61 9.52 -35.01 -17.36
C GLU A 61 8.47 -35.12 -16.24
N LEU A 62 8.95 -35.20 -14.99
CA LEU A 62 8.18 -35.03 -13.77
C LEU A 62 8.76 -33.93 -12.93
N LEU A 63 7.89 -33.08 -12.38
CA LEU A 63 8.27 -31.96 -11.51
C LEU A 63 7.68 -32.17 -10.11
N PHE A 64 8.54 -32.27 -9.12
CA PHE A 64 8.19 -32.40 -7.71
C PHE A 64 8.34 -31.06 -7.00
N GLU A 65 7.48 -30.80 -6.02
CA GLU A 65 7.65 -29.72 -5.06
C GLU A 65 8.73 -30.08 -4.04
N GLN A 66 9.12 -29.13 -3.21
CA GLN A 66 10.20 -29.28 -2.23
C GLN A 66 10.00 -30.47 -1.28
N GLU A 67 8.76 -30.72 -0.85
CA GLU A 67 8.39 -31.79 0.07
C GLU A 67 8.60 -33.20 -0.51
N GLY A 68 8.79 -33.27 -1.83
CA GLY A 68 8.87 -34.56 -2.53
C GLY A 68 7.50 -35.19 -2.71
N GLY A 69 7.49 -36.51 -2.67
CA GLY A 69 6.26 -37.29 -2.82
C GLY A 69 6.37 -38.39 -3.89
N THR A 70 5.22 -38.74 -4.46
CA THR A 70 5.12 -39.83 -5.47
C THR A 70 4.35 -39.28 -6.68
N GLN A 71 4.90 -39.52 -7.88
CA GLN A 71 4.22 -39.27 -9.17
C GLN A 71 4.40 -40.50 -10.07
N ASP A 72 3.40 -40.76 -10.91
CA ASP A 72 3.34 -41.92 -11.76
C ASP A 72 3.57 -41.58 -13.23
N PHE A 73 4.22 -42.50 -13.95
CA PHE A 73 4.27 -42.49 -15.40
C PHE A 73 4.01 -43.90 -15.95
N THR A 74 3.58 -44.00 -17.20
CA THR A 74 3.29 -45.31 -17.81
C THR A 74 4.41 -45.68 -18.77
N VAL A 75 4.91 -46.87 -18.64
CA VAL A 75 5.76 -47.54 -19.61
C VAL A 75 4.89 -48.35 -20.57
N THR A 76 5.12 -48.21 -21.87
CA THR A 76 4.50 -49.00 -22.92
C THR A 76 5.60 -49.79 -23.63
N SER A 77 5.59 -51.08 -23.47
CA SER A 77 6.61 -51.98 -24.07
C SER A 77 5.98 -53.33 -24.46
N ASN A 78 6.57 -53.99 -25.43
CA ASN A 78 6.22 -55.39 -25.80
C ASN A 78 7.28 -56.39 -25.33
N GLY A 79 8.25 -55.98 -24.49
CA GLY A 79 9.31 -56.82 -23.95
C GLY A 79 9.67 -56.41 -22.53
N ASP A 80 10.68 -57.08 -22.00
CA ASP A 80 11.24 -56.81 -20.68
C ASP A 80 12.07 -55.52 -20.71
N TRP A 81 12.07 -54.79 -19.59
CA TRP A 81 12.81 -53.51 -19.43
C TRP A 81 13.33 -53.38 -18.03
N GLU A 82 14.40 -52.58 -17.88
CA GLU A 82 15.02 -52.24 -16.61
C GLU A 82 15.03 -50.71 -16.41
N ILE A 83 15.04 -50.27 -15.16
CA ILE A 83 15.07 -48.87 -14.77
C ILE A 83 16.31 -48.56 -13.94
N PHE A 84 16.95 -47.43 -14.25
CA PHE A 84 18.11 -46.90 -13.53
C PHE A 84 17.84 -45.43 -13.19
N CYS A 85 17.99 -45.10 -11.91
CA CYS A 85 17.97 -43.67 -11.46
C CYS A 85 19.41 -43.19 -11.34
N SER A 86 19.67 -41.98 -11.85
CA SER A 86 21.01 -41.38 -11.78
C SER A 86 21.40 -40.91 -10.39
N GLU A 87 20.42 -40.68 -9.51
CA GLU A 87 20.60 -40.10 -8.20
C GLU A 87 19.86 -40.90 -7.10
N ASP A 88 20.46 -41.00 -5.93
CA ASP A 88 19.94 -41.81 -4.81
C ASP A 88 18.65 -41.23 -4.20
N TRP A 89 18.40 -39.92 -4.38
CA TRP A 89 17.18 -39.25 -3.89
C TRP A 89 15.94 -39.47 -4.76
N CYS A 90 16.12 -40.06 -5.95
CA CYS A 90 15.08 -40.42 -6.90
C CYS A 90 14.98 -41.93 -6.97
N LYS A 91 13.86 -42.51 -6.57
CA LYS A 91 13.63 -43.94 -6.51
C LYS A 91 12.39 -44.31 -7.30
N THR A 92 12.37 -45.54 -7.82
CA THR A 92 11.19 -46.11 -8.46
C THR A 92 10.68 -47.32 -7.67
N ASN A 93 9.37 -47.57 -7.75
CA ASN A 93 8.75 -48.73 -7.09
C ASN A 93 9.16 -50.07 -7.70
N PHE A 94 9.65 -50.08 -8.95
CA PHE A 94 10.14 -51.26 -9.64
C PHE A 94 11.50 -50.96 -10.31
N PRO A 95 12.52 -51.83 -10.12
CA PRO A 95 13.80 -51.73 -10.84
C PRO A 95 13.74 -52.33 -12.26
N ALA A 96 12.72 -53.18 -12.55
CA ALA A 96 12.51 -53.79 -13.84
C ALA A 96 11.03 -54.18 -14.01
N GLY A 97 10.61 -54.45 -15.25
CA GLY A 97 9.25 -54.86 -15.57
C GLY A 97 9.16 -55.50 -16.94
N SER A 98 7.96 -55.95 -17.33
CA SER A 98 7.64 -56.54 -18.63
C SER A 98 6.32 -55.96 -19.16
N GLY A 99 6.26 -55.66 -20.44
CA GLY A 99 5.08 -55.10 -21.07
C GLY A 99 4.70 -53.71 -20.55
N ASN A 100 3.41 -53.40 -20.58
CA ASN A 100 2.88 -52.15 -20.14
C ASN A 100 2.71 -52.13 -18.63
N LEU A 101 3.25 -51.08 -17.96
CA LEU A 101 3.17 -50.97 -16.49
C LEU A 101 3.19 -49.49 -16.09
N THR A 102 2.45 -49.18 -15.03
CA THR A 102 2.57 -47.86 -14.35
C THR A 102 3.69 -47.97 -13.32
N VAL A 103 4.62 -47.04 -13.42
CA VAL A 103 5.78 -46.93 -12.52
C VAL A 103 5.63 -45.65 -11.71
N SER A 104 5.82 -45.77 -10.40
CA SER A 104 5.84 -44.64 -9.48
C SER A 104 7.27 -44.16 -9.24
N VAL A 105 7.51 -42.89 -9.43
CA VAL A 105 8.74 -42.20 -9.01
C VAL A 105 8.51 -41.59 -7.65
N MET A 106 9.41 -41.85 -6.71
CA MET A 106 9.37 -41.35 -5.35
C MET A 106 10.59 -40.45 -5.10
N THR A 107 10.36 -39.30 -4.50
CA THR A 107 11.42 -38.36 -4.07
C THR A 107 11.24 -38.00 -2.60
N GLU A 108 12.34 -37.88 -1.87
CA GLU A 108 12.37 -37.38 -0.50
C GLU A 108 12.38 -35.88 -0.50
N ALA A 109 11.98 -35.24 0.62
CA ALA A 109 12.02 -33.76 0.76
C ALA A 109 13.41 -33.22 0.44
N TYR A 110 13.45 -32.15 -0.36
CA TYR A 110 14.69 -31.50 -0.74
C TYR A 110 15.08 -30.46 0.31
N GLN A 111 16.04 -30.79 1.16
CA GLN A 111 16.59 -29.92 2.18
C GLN A 111 17.63 -28.94 1.62
N GLY A 112 17.96 -29.06 0.35
CA GLY A 112 18.89 -28.15 -0.33
C GLY A 112 18.24 -26.84 -0.70
N TRP A 113 19.05 -25.83 -0.73
CA TRP A 113 18.71 -24.46 -1.11
C TRP A 113 19.28 -24.21 -2.50
N GLY A 114 18.64 -23.40 -3.30
CA GLY A 114 19.18 -22.99 -4.60
C GLY A 114 18.48 -23.61 -5.79
N ASP A 115 19.25 -24.18 -6.69
CA ASP A 115 18.75 -24.63 -7.97
C ASP A 115 17.84 -25.87 -7.87
N VAL A 116 16.95 -25.99 -8.82
CA VAL A 116 16.17 -27.22 -9.03
C VAL A 116 17.13 -28.39 -9.17
N ARG A 117 17.04 -29.38 -8.29
CA ARG A 117 17.84 -30.61 -8.47
C ARG A 117 17.21 -31.49 -9.55
N GLU A 118 18.08 -32.14 -10.32
CA GLU A 118 17.66 -32.97 -11.43
C GLU A 118 18.21 -34.41 -11.28
N ALA A 119 17.38 -35.37 -11.66
CA ALA A 119 17.77 -36.74 -11.82
C ALA A 119 17.25 -37.25 -13.17
N VAL A 120 17.89 -38.27 -13.70
CA VAL A 120 17.44 -38.98 -14.91
C VAL A 120 17.07 -40.41 -14.56
N VAL A 121 15.84 -40.77 -14.88
CA VAL A 121 15.36 -42.13 -14.82
C VAL A 121 15.48 -42.72 -16.24
N THR A 122 16.43 -43.64 -16.41
CA THR A 122 16.69 -44.31 -17.69
C THR A 122 15.98 -45.65 -17.72
N LEU A 123 15.12 -45.87 -18.73
CA LEU A 123 14.53 -47.15 -19.05
C LEU A 123 15.28 -47.76 -20.21
N GLN A 124 15.58 -49.02 -20.12
CA GLN A 124 16.27 -49.77 -21.15
C GLN A 124 15.60 -51.10 -21.44
N SER A 125 15.38 -51.40 -22.73
CA SER A 125 14.91 -52.71 -23.23
C SER A 125 15.74 -53.09 -24.46
N GLY A 126 16.66 -54.05 -24.30
CA GLY A 126 17.66 -54.33 -25.34
C GLY A 126 18.54 -53.12 -25.63
N LYS A 127 18.57 -52.71 -26.92
CA LYS A 127 19.33 -51.50 -27.33
C LYS A 127 18.52 -50.23 -27.22
N LYS A 128 17.21 -50.27 -26.95
CA LYS A 128 16.35 -49.09 -26.83
C LYS A 128 16.44 -48.50 -25.45
N LYS A 129 16.52 -47.17 -25.41
CA LYS A 129 16.52 -46.38 -24.18
C LYS A 129 15.48 -45.26 -24.26
N ARG A 130 14.88 -44.92 -23.08
CA ARG A 130 14.06 -43.75 -22.86
C ARG A 130 14.51 -43.11 -21.57
N GLU A 131 14.53 -41.80 -21.57
CA GLU A 131 14.91 -41.00 -20.40
C GLU A 131 13.74 -40.18 -19.94
N LEU A 132 13.48 -40.22 -18.65
CA LEU A 132 12.52 -39.39 -17.94
C LEU A 132 13.34 -38.46 -17.04
N LYS A 133 13.20 -37.14 -17.25
CA LYS A 133 13.78 -36.13 -16.37
C LYS A 133 12.93 -35.97 -15.13
N VAL A 134 13.53 -36.04 -13.96
CA VAL A 134 12.89 -35.81 -12.67
C VAL A 134 13.50 -34.53 -12.10
N LYS A 135 12.67 -33.53 -11.92
CA LYS A 135 13.06 -32.27 -11.34
C LYS A 135 12.39 -32.08 -9.99
N GLN A 136 13.11 -31.53 -9.04
CA GLN A 136 12.54 -31.16 -7.74
C GLN A 136 12.94 -29.73 -7.37
N LYS A 137 11.93 -28.93 -7.02
CA LYS A 137 12.12 -27.56 -6.59
C LYS A 137 12.86 -27.50 -5.26
N PRO A 138 13.75 -26.53 -5.05
CA PRO A 138 14.36 -26.27 -3.76
C PRO A 138 13.33 -25.66 -2.80
N GLU A 139 13.69 -25.61 -1.52
CA GLU A 139 13.09 -24.67 -0.59
C GLU A 139 13.28 -23.25 -1.15
N LYS A 140 12.39 -22.29 -0.75
CA LYS A 140 12.47 -20.92 -1.25
C LYS A 140 13.90 -20.37 -1.15
N ALA A 141 14.40 -19.86 -2.26
CA ALA A 141 15.76 -19.29 -2.33
C ALA A 141 15.90 -17.97 -1.56
N MET A 142 14.79 -17.35 -1.21
CA MET A 142 14.65 -16.19 -0.34
C MET A 142 13.51 -16.45 0.64
N HIS A 143 13.72 -16.11 1.92
CA HIS A 143 12.76 -16.40 2.97
C HIS A 143 12.71 -15.31 4.03
N ILE A 144 11.50 -14.90 4.37
CA ILE A 144 11.19 -14.08 5.54
C ILE A 144 10.58 -15.01 6.60
N ALA A 145 11.26 -15.15 7.74
CA ALA A 145 10.87 -16.14 8.77
C ALA A 145 9.50 -15.87 9.43
N GLN A 146 8.95 -14.67 9.24
CA GLN A 146 7.69 -14.25 9.83
C GLN A 146 6.76 -13.67 8.77
N ASP A 147 5.76 -14.43 8.36
CA ASP A 147 4.79 -14.01 7.33
C ASP A 147 3.91 -12.83 7.79
N THR A 148 3.66 -12.70 9.09
CA THR A 148 2.78 -11.66 9.65
C THR A 148 3.35 -11.09 10.94
N ILE A 149 3.38 -9.76 11.04
CA ILE A 149 3.78 -9.02 12.24
C ILE A 149 2.57 -8.26 12.77
N HIS A 150 2.23 -8.46 14.04
CA HIS A 150 1.18 -7.73 14.74
C HIS A 150 1.76 -6.56 15.51
N VAL A 151 1.17 -5.38 15.30
CA VAL A 151 1.61 -4.13 15.92
C VAL A 151 0.43 -3.49 16.66
N SER A 152 0.70 -2.92 17.82
CA SER A 152 -0.31 -2.15 18.56
C SER A 152 -0.74 -0.91 17.81
N ALA A 153 -1.84 -0.29 18.21
CA ALA A 153 -2.29 0.98 17.66
C ALA A 153 -1.24 2.10 17.77
N ASP A 154 -0.43 2.09 18.83
CA ASP A 154 0.59 3.13 19.05
C ASP A 154 1.77 3.04 18.06
N GLY A 155 1.82 1.96 17.28
CA GLY A 155 2.94 1.72 16.37
C GLY A 155 4.19 1.25 17.09
N GLY A 156 5.35 1.59 16.56
CA GLY A 156 6.65 1.26 17.11
C GLY A 156 7.61 0.69 16.07
N THR A 157 8.76 0.24 16.54
CA THR A 157 9.78 -0.35 15.66
C THR A 157 9.53 -1.85 15.51
N ILE A 158 9.60 -2.33 14.28
CA ILE A 158 9.58 -3.75 13.92
C ILE A 158 10.85 -4.10 13.16
N SER A 159 11.31 -5.34 13.30
CA SER A 159 12.48 -5.85 12.60
C SER A 159 12.09 -7.03 11.72
N VAL A 160 12.48 -6.99 10.46
CA VAL A 160 12.25 -8.06 9.49
C VAL A 160 13.59 -8.65 9.08
N LYS A 161 13.74 -9.95 9.30
CA LYS A 161 14.92 -10.70 8.89
C LYS A 161 14.64 -11.42 7.58
N VAL A 162 15.38 -11.05 6.54
CA VAL A 162 15.36 -11.70 5.23
C VAL A 162 16.58 -12.59 5.12
N GLN A 163 16.38 -13.83 4.73
CA GLN A 163 17.44 -14.79 4.46
C GLN A 163 17.46 -15.14 2.98
N SER A 164 18.65 -15.26 2.40
CA SER A 164 18.84 -15.69 1.03
C SER A 164 19.98 -16.72 0.98
N ILE A 165 19.89 -17.59 0.01
CA ILE A 165 20.95 -18.56 -0.29
C ILE A 165 22.04 -17.98 -1.17
N TYR A 166 21.81 -16.80 -1.73
CA TYR A 166 22.75 -16.16 -2.65
C TYR A 166 23.72 -15.27 -1.92
N ASP A 167 25.00 -15.34 -2.29
CA ASP A 167 26.07 -14.49 -1.75
C ASP A 167 25.93 -13.01 -2.13
N ARG A 168 25.18 -12.74 -3.20
CA ARG A 168 24.93 -11.39 -3.68
C ARG A 168 23.45 -11.15 -3.85
N VAL A 169 22.92 -10.23 -3.06
CA VAL A 169 21.52 -9.81 -3.07
C VAL A 169 21.45 -8.27 -3.05
N GLU A 170 20.49 -7.73 -3.75
CA GLU A 170 20.13 -6.31 -3.70
C GLU A 170 18.61 -6.21 -3.51
N TYR A 171 18.19 -5.79 -2.32
CA TYR A 171 16.78 -5.66 -2.01
C TYR A 171 16.29 -4.25 -2.29
N VAL A 172 15.16 -4.15 -3.00
CA VAL A 172 14.28 -3.00 -3.04
C VAL A 172 13.07 -3.34 -2.20
N VAL A 173 12.65 -2.41 -1.34
CA VAL A 173 11.56 -2.65 -0.38
C VAL A 173 10.40 -1.73 -0.69
N ASP A 174 9.24 -2.31 -0.99
CA ASP A 174 7.99 -1.59 -1.17
C ASP A 174 7.23 -1.51 0.15
N LEU A 175 6.82 -0.31 0.53
CA LEU A 175 6.22 0.01 1.82
C LEU A 175 4.90 0.77 1.66
N PRO A 176 3.92 0.54 2.53
CA PRO A 176 2.78 1.44 2.68
C PRO A 176 3.24 2.75 3.33
N THR A 177 2.49 3.84 3.14
CA THR A 177 2.84 5.20 3.58
C THR A 177 3.09 5.34 5.08
N TRP A 178 2.50 4.49 5.89
CA TRP A 178 2.58 4.50 7.36
C TRP A 178 3.67 3.58 7.95
N ILE A 179 4.55 3.05 7.11
CA ILE A 179 5.75 2.30 7.51
C ILE A 179 6.96 2.95 6.85
N SER A 180 8.00 3.22 7.61
CA SER A 180 9.26 3.76 7.10
C SER A 180 10.45 2.90 7.52
N GLN A 181 11.39 2.70 6.62
CA GLN A 181 12.63 2.00 6.90
C GLN A 181 13.58 2.90 7.67
N VAL A 182 14.18 2.37 8.75
CA VAL A 182 15.12 3.12 9.61
C VAL A 182 16.54 2.64 9.42
N GLN A 183 16.75 1.33 9.41
CA GLN A 183 18.09 0.73 9.40
C GLN A 183 18.12 -0.56 8.63
N GLU A 184 19.29 -0.85 8.04
CA GLU A 184 19.63 -2.11 7.41
C GLU A 184 20.94 -2.64 8.01
N THR A 185 20.95 -3.92 8.39
CA THR A 185 22.18 -4.62 8.79
C THR A 185 22.39 -5.81 7.85
N LYS A 186 23.46 -5.78 7.07
CA LYS A 186 23.80 -6.81 6.09
C LYS A 186 24.76 -7.85 6.66
N ALA A 187 24.46 -9.12 6.41
CA ALA A 187 25.39 -10.25 6.54
C ALA A 187 25.36 -11.07 5.26
N ILE A 188 26.34 -11.96 5.04
CA ILE A 188 26.55 -12.67 3.75
C ILE A 188 25.29 -13.44 3.28
N ILE A 189 24.48 -13.95 4.19
CA ILE A 189 23.29 -14.79 3.91
C ILE A 189 22.03 -14.32 4.65
N SER A 190 22.09 -13.19 5.33
CA SER A 190 20.90 -12.60 5.96
C SER A 190 21.04 -11.09 6.11
N ALA A 191 19.92 -10.39 5.94
CA ALA A 191 19.82 -8.97 6.22
C ALA A 191 18.69 -8.75 7.24
N THR A 192 18.87 -7.77 8.13
CA THR A 192 17.83 -7.32 9.03
C THR A 192 17.48 -5.89 8.70
N TYR A 193 16.20 -5.62 8.53
CA TYR A 193 15.64 -4.32 8.20
C TYR A 193 14.77 -3.87 9.35
N ASP A 194 15.02 -2.68 9.87
CA ASP A 194 14.20 -2.06 10.90
C ASP A 194 13.28 -1.01 10.26
N PHE A 195 12.02 -1.07 10.65
CA PHE A 195 10.97 -0.16 10.18
C PHE A 195 10.28 0.48 11.37
N VAL A 196 9.90 1.74 11.22
CA VAL A 196 8.97 2.42 12.13
C VAL A 196 7.58 2.31 11.55
N VAL A 197 6.67 1.79 12.35
CA VAL A 197 5.23 1.76 12.09
C VAL A 197 4.62 2.94 12.84
N GLU A 198 4.00 3.85 12.10
CA GLU A 198 3.34 5.02 12.68
C GLU A 198 2.11 4.62 13.49
N ARG A 199 1.70 5.51 14.41
CA ARG A 199 0.47 5.32 15.17
C ARG A 199 -0.74 5.21 14.26
N ASN A 200 -1.62 4.25 14.55
CA ASN A 200 -2.91 4.15 13.91
C ASN A 200 -3.93 5.04 14.65
N GLY A 201 -4.18 6.23 14.16
CA GLY A 201 -5.21 7.14 14.69
C GLY A 201 -6.64 6.81 14.25
N ILE A 202 -6.85 5.69 13.54
CA ILE A 202 -8.11 5.30 12.93
C ILE A 202 -8.77 4.20 13.75
N PRO A 203 -10.11 4.25 14.00
CA PRO A 203 -10.81 3.23 14.80
C PRO A 203 -11.06 1.92 14.03
N LYS A 204 -10.14 1.55 13.16
CA LYS A 204 -10.17 0.35 12.33
C LYS A 204 -8.78 -0.24 12.25
N LYS A 205 -8.69 -1.59 12.28
CA LYS A 205 -7.44 -2.28 11.96
C LYS A 205 -6.99 -1.91 10.57
N ARG A 206 -5.69 -1.72 10.39
CA ARG A 206 -5.09 -1.60 9.07
C ARG A 206 -4.10 -2.72 8.81
N VAL A 207 -4.05 -3.16 7.56
CA VAL A 207 -3.13 -4.17 7.08
C VAL A 207 -2.33 -3.56 5.96
N GLY A 208 -1.04 -3.64 6.09
CA GLY A 208 -0.09 -3.31 5.03
C GLY A 208 0.83 -4.48 4.78
N TYR A 209 1.67 -4.35 3.79
CA TYR A 209 2.67 -5.35 3.46
C TYR A 209 3.99 -4.67 3.15
N ILE A 210 5.06 -5.36 3.49
CA ILE A 210 6.43 -4.99 3.13
C ILE A 210 6.89 -6.05 2.14
N ILE A 211 7.14 -5.65 0.90
CA ILE A 211 7.59 -6.54 -0.16
C ILE A 211 9.09 -6.33 -0.36
N PHE A 212 9.83 -7.41 -0.29
CA PHE A 212 11.26 -7.42 -0.58
C PHE A 212 11.49 -8.00 -1.97
N HIS A 213 12.10 -7.24 -2.84
CA HIS A 213 12.48 -7.65 -4.19
C HIS A 213 13.99 -7.82 -4.25
N ASP A 214 14.47 -9.06 -4.45
CA ASP A 214 15.86 -9.29 -4.82
C ASP A 214 16.02 -9.04 -6.32
N THR A 215 16.57 -7.88 -6.67
CA THR A 215 16.69 -7.44 -8.05
C THR A 215 17.75 -8.20 -8.85
N VAL A 216 18.71 -8.83 -8.16
CA VAL A 216 19.78 -9.63 -8.78
C VAL A 216 19.26 -11.00 -9.17
N ASN A 217 18.57 -11.67 -8.25
CA ASN A 217 18.12 -13.06 -8.43
C ASN A 217 16.66 -13.16 -8.85
N ARG A 218 15.95 -12.02 -8.99
CA ARG A 218 14.54 -11.92 -9.39
C ARG A 218 13.58 -12.69 -8.46
N LEU A 219 13.83 -12.59 -7.17
CA LEU A 219 13.02 -13.19 -6.13
C LEU A 219 12.20 -12.13 -5.42
N GLU A 220 11.09 -12.56 -4.82
CA GLU A 220 10.20 -11.70 -4.06
C GLU A 220 9.68 -12.48 -2.85
N ASP A 221 9.60 -11.82 -1.71
CA ASP A 221 8.88 -12.32 -0.55
C ASP A 221 8.22 -11.17 0.21
N THR A 222 7.14 -11.47 0.94
CA THR A 222 6.26 -10.47 1.54
C THR A 222 6.00 -10.79 3.00
N VAL A 223 6.07 -9.75 3.84
CA VAL A 223 5.57 -9.80 5.22
C VAL A 223 4.37 -8.89 5.38
N TYR A 224 3.31 -9.40 6.00
CA TYR A 224 2.12 -8.63 6.34
C TYR A 224 2.30 -7.94 7.69
N VAL A 225 1.94 -6.67 7.76
CA VAL A 225 1.91 -5.91 9.01
C VAL A 225 0.45 -5.63 9.34
N VAL A 226 -0.03 -6.23 10.42
CA VAL A 226 -1.39 -6.04 10.93
C VAL A 226 -1.33 -5.14 12.14
N GLN A 227 -1.84 -3.91 12.01
CA GLN A 227 -1.87 -2.95 13.11
C GLN A 227 -3.28 -2.86 13.70
N GLU A 228 -3.34 -2.92 15.04
CA GLU A 228 -4.59 -2.81 15.76
C GLU A 228 -5.27 -1.45 15.54
N LYS A 229 -6.61 -1.43 15.73
CA LYS A 229 -7.40 -0.20 15.65
C LYS A 229 -6.92 0.80 16.70
N GLY A 230 -6.82 2.05 16.30
CA GLY A 230 -6.49 3.15 17.19
C GLY A 230 -7.72 3.88 17.72
N GLU A 231 -7.48 4.99 18.35
CA GLU A 231 -8.50 5.93 18.78
C GLU A 231 -8.26 7.31 18.17
N ILE A 232 -9.35 8.00 17.85
CA ILE A 232 -9.30 9.38 17.39
C ILE A 232 -8.80 10.24 18.56
N GLU A 233 -7.85 11.12 18.29
CA GLU A 233 -7.33 12.03 19.29
C GLU A 233 -8.36 13.12 19.59
N MET A 234 -8.92 13.05 20.77
CA MET A 234 -9.90 14.00 21.29
C MET A 234 -9.29 14.82 22.44
N VAL A 235 -9.57 16.12 22.47
CA VAL A 235 -9.16 17.00 23.54
C VAL A 235 -10.36 17.28 24.46
N TYR A 236 -10.18 17.03 25.75
CA TYR A 236 -11.16 17.42 26.77
C TYR A 236 -11.19 18.94 26.90
N VAL A 237 -12.38 19.50 26.81
CA VAL A 237 -12.65 20.93 26.99
C VAL A 237 -13.51 21.09 28.24
N GLU A 238 -12.90 21.60 29.30
CA GLU A 238 -13.61 21.95 30.52
C GLU A 238 -14.62 23.06 30.22
N GLY A 239 -15.86 22.86 30.64
CA GLY A 239 -16.93 23.82 30.47
C GLY A 239 -16.65 25.14 31.18
N GLY A 240 -17.36 26.17 30.77
CA GLY A 240 -17.17 27.49 31.34
C GLY A 240 -17.95 28.58 30.63
N THR A 241 -17.84 29.81 31.10
CA THR A 241 -18.51 30.97 30.53
C THR A 241 -17.52 31.84 29.78
N PHE A 242 -17.85 32.25 28.54
CA PHE A 242 -17.03 33.13 27.72
C PHE A 242 -17.86 34.19 27.01
N ARG A 243 -17.16 35.13 26.39
CA ARG A 243 -17.77 36.16 25.53
C ARG A 243 -17.63 35.70 24.07
N MET A 244 -18.75 35.29 23.49
CA MET A 244 -18.85 34.81 22.10
C MET A 244 -19.07 36.03 21.17
N GLY A 245 -18.43 35.95 19.97
CA GLY A 245 -18.45 37.03 18.97
C GLY A 245 -17.31 38.02 19.13
N ALA A 246 -17.35 39.12 18.34
CA ALA A 246 -16.39 40.23 18.37
C ALA A 246 -17.08 41.52 18.01
N THR A 247 -16.56 42.63 18.56
CA THR A 247 -16.99 43.99 18.14
C THR A 247 -16.54 44.25 16.71
N TYR A 248 -17.43 44.75 15.90
CA TYR A 248 -17.32 45.20 14.50
C TYR A 248 -17.81 44.24 13.42
N ASP A 249 -17.64 42.92 13.58
CA ASP A 249 -18.00 41.98 12.51
C ASP A 249 -18.98 40.87 12.98
N GLU A 250 -18.89 40.44 14.26
CA GLU A 250 -19.69 39.32 14.80
C GLU A 250 -20.46 39.76 16.07
N GLU A 251 -21.28 40.80 15.93
CA GLU A 251 -22.12 41.37 16.98
C GLU A 251 -23.50 40.69 17.07
N PRO A 252 -24.18 40.78 18.24
CA PRO A 252 -23.68 41.29 19.50
C PRO A 252 -22.75 40.33 20.24
N VAL A 253 -21.71 40.85 20.88
CA VAL A 253 -20.89 40.09 21.81
C VAL A 253 -21.74 39.72 23.03
N HIS A 254 -21.99 38.44 23.23
CA HIS A 254 -22.87 37.93 24.29
C HIS A 254 -22.19 36.88 25.17
N SER A 255 -22.82 36.56 26.29
CA SER A 255 -22.28 35.59 27.22
C SER A 255 -22.82 34.21 26.92
N VAL A 256 -21.92 33.20 26.76
CA VAL A 256 -22.26 31.82 26.59
C VAL A 256 -21.60 30.95 27.66
N THR A 257 -22.40 30.08 28.27
CA THR A 257 -21.91 29.05 29.19
C THR A 257 -22.02 27.68 28.54
N LEU A 258 -20.96 26.90 28.57
CA LEU A 258 -20.90 25.56 28.01
C LEU A 258 -20.65 24.51 29.09
N SER A 259 -21.26 23.37 28.96
CA SER A 259 -20.92 22.14 29.67
C SER A 259 -19.62 21.53 29.13
N ASP A 260 -19.04 20.57 29.84
CA ASP A 260 -17.86 19.82 29.41
C ASP A 260 -18.14 19.03 28.15
N TYR A 261 -17.14 18.92 27.27
CA TYR A 261 -17.21 18.11 26.05
C TYR A 261 -15.82 17.71 25.57
N TYR A 262 -15.76 16.84 24.58
CA TYR A 262 -14.51 16.59 23.85
C TYR A 262 -14.62 17.12 22.43
N ILE A 263 -13.51 17.60 21.86
CA ILE A 263 -13.41 18.03 20.48
C ILE A 263 -12.21 17.36 19.80
N GLY A 264 -12.29 17.08 18.51
CA GLY A 264 -11.19 16.55 17.73
C GLY A 264 -9.95 17.42 17.84
N LYS A 265 -8.82 16.81 18.17
CA LYS A 265 -7.53 17.51 18.22
C LYS A 265 -7.18 18.13 16.87
N TYR A 266 -7.58 17.45 15.80
CA TYR A 266 -7.39 17.81 14.40
C TYR A 266 -8.72 17.87 13.65
N GLU A 267 -8.71 18.44 12.47
CA GLU A 267 -9.74 18.26 11.44
C GLU A 267 -9.87 16.76 11.09
N VAL A 268 -11.02 16.33 10.59
CA VAL A 268 -11.17 14.97 10.04
C VAL A 268 -10.26 14.82 8.85
N THR A 269 -9.34 13.85 8.92
CA THR A 269 -8.37 13.60 7.85
C THR A 269 -8.95 12.72 6.74
N GLN A 270 -8.31 12.75 5.56
CA GLN A 270 -8.68 11.89 4.41
C GLN A 270 -8.55 10.41 4.76
N GLY A 271 -7.53 10.03 5.53
CA GLY A 271 -7.37 8.65 6.02
C GLY A 271 -8.52 8.22 6.96
N LEU A 272 -8.91 9.09 7.90
CA LEU A 272 -10.03 8.83 8.79
C LEU A 272 -11.36 8.79 8.03
N TRP A 273 -11.59 9.72 7.10
CA TRP A 273 -12.75 9.72 6.23
C TRP A 273 -12.87 8.41 5.44
N LYS A 274 -11.80 8.00 4.77
CA LYS A 274 -11.76 6.77 3.98
C LYS A 274 -12.05 5.53 4.83
N ALA A 275 -11.55 5.47 6.04
CA ALA A 275 -11.80 4.34 6.93
C ALA A 275 -13.27 4.23 7.36
N VAL A 276 -13.96 5.36 7.55
CA VAL A 276 -15.38 5.42 7.98
C VAL A 276 -16.34 5.35 6.80
N MET A 277 -16.08 6.14 5.74
CA MET A 277 -17.00 6.31 4.61
C MET A 277 -16.70 5.36 3.44
N GLY A 278 -15.47 4.85 3.34
CA GLY A 278 -15.03 3.96 2.27
C GLY A 278 -14.69 4.66 0.95
N THR A 279 -14.73 5.99 0.90
CA THR A 279 -14.42 6.83 -0.26
C THR A 279 -13.24 7.75 0.04
N GLY A 280 -12.53 8.22 -0.99
CA GLY A 280 -11.44 9.19 -0.86
C GLY A 280 -11.84 10.60 -1.26
N VAL A 281 -10.87 11.50 -1.26
CA VAL A 281 -11.06 12.90 -1.67
C VAL A 281 -11.32 13.02 -3.18
N GLU A 282 -10.84 12.08 -3.97
CA GLU A 282 -11.07 12.01 -5.40
C GLU A 282 -12.56 11.81 -5.71
N GLU A 283 -13.21 10.86 -5.05
CA GLU A 283 -14.64 10.62 -5.22
C GLU A 283 -15.48 11.80 -4.71
N GLN A 284 -15.02 12.51 -3.68
CA GLN A 284 -15.71 13.72 -3.22
C GLN A 284 -15.56 14.88 -4.21
N MET A 285 -14.40 15.03 -4.85
CA MET A 285 -14.18 15.97 -5.95
C MET A 285 -15.14 15.69 -7.13
N GLU A 286 -15.29 14.42 -7.51
CA GLU A 286 -16.23 14.00 -8.56
C GLU A 286 -17.67 14.33 -8.19
N LYS A 287 -18.10 14.06 -6.95
CA LYS A 287 -19.44 14.43 -6.44
C LYS A 287 -19.67 15.96 -6.42
N ALA A 288 -18.61 16.73 -6.17
CA ALA A 288 -18.68 18.19 -6.25
C ALA A 288 -18.82 18.69 -7.70
N GLY A 289 -18.58 17.86 -8.70
CA GLY A 289 -18.65 18.20 -10.12
C GLY A 289 -17.55 19.17 -10.58
N VAL A 290 -16.40 19.14 -9.92
CA VAL A 290 -15.26 20.04 -10.17
C VAL A 290 -14.00 19.23 -10.50
N SER A 291 -12.92 19.92 -10.83
CA SER A 291 -11.61 19.36 -11.05
C SER A 291 -10.58 20.08 -10.22
N GLY A 292 -9.69 19.34 -9.56
CA GLY A 292 -8.58 19.87 -8.78
C GLY A 292 -8.54 19.27 -7.38
N LEU A 293 -7.36 18.79 -7.00
CA LEU A 293 -7.08 18.30 -5.67
C LEU A 293 -6.04 19.21 -5.03
N TYR A 294 -6.29 19.59 -3.79
CA TYR A 294 -5.53 20.59 -3.06
C TYR A 294 -4.95 20.01 -1.77
N GLY A 295 -3.99 19.09 -1.93
CA GLY A 295 -3.39 18.29 -0.87
C GLY A 295 -4.09 16.92 -0.73
N VAL A 296 -3.32 15.86 -0.96
CA VAL A 296 -3.79 14.47 -0.91
C VAL A 296 -2.86 13.66 -0.02
N GLY A 297 -3.44 12.86 0.85
CA GLY A 297 -2.73 11.95 1.75
C GLY A 297 -3.54 11.69 3.03
N ASP A 298 -3.22 10.61 3.73
CA ASP A 298 -3.98 10.17 4.89
C ASP A 298 -4.04 11.22 6.02
N ASP A 299 -3.01 12.06 6.17
CA ASP A 299 -2.89 13.09 7.19
C ASP A 299 -3.37 14.48 6.72
N TYR A 300 -3.81 14.62 5.48
CA TYR A 300 -4.41 15.86 5.00
C TYR A 300 -5.86 15.97 5.47
N PRO A 301 -6.38 17.18 5.73
CA PRO A 301 -7.79 17.35 6.07
C PRO A 301 -8.69 16.89 4.92
N MET A 302 -9.84 16.35 5.26
CA MET A 302 -10.86 16.03 4.28
C MET A 302 -11.60 17.29 3.85
N TYR A 303 -11.78 17.46 2.55
CA TYR A 303 -12.53 18.58 1.95
C TYR A 303 -13.49 18.08 0.85
N TYR A 304 -14.24 18.96 0.21
CA TYR A 304 -15.37 18.62 -0.66
C TYR A 304 -16.49 17.82 0.07
N VAL A 305 -16.67 18.10 1.36
CA VAL A 305 -17.67 17.43 2.19
C VAL A 305 -18.87 18.34 2.40
N SER A 306 -20.07 17.87 2.06
CA SER A 306 -21.31 18.57 2.42
C SER A 306 -21.63 18.40 3.91
N TRP A 307 -22.44 19.28 4.48
CA TRP A 307 -22.89 19.16 5.86
C TRP A 307 -23.61 17.84 6.13
N ASP A 308 -24.45 17.42 5.18
CA ASP A 308 -25.19 16.16 5.28
C ASP A 308 -24.26 14.95 5.31
N GLU A 309 -23.19 14.96 4.50
CA GLU A 309 -22.16 13.92 4.53
C GLU A 309 -21.34 13.95 5.82
N ALA A 310 -21.07 15.13 6.39
CA ALA A 310 -20.42 15.25 7.69
C ALA A 310 -21.32 14.67 8.81
N GLN A 311 -22.65 14.81 8.73
CA GLN A 311 -23.58 14.16 9.65
C GLN A 311 -23.62 12.64 9.47
N GLU A 312 -23.59 12.17 8.22
CA GLU A 312 -23.47 10.73 7.94
C GLU A 312 -22.19 10.15 8.52
N PHE A 313 -21.08 10.87 8.35
CA PHE A 313 -19.78 10.48 8.90
C PHE A 313 -19.83 10.30 10.43
N VAL A 314 -20.32 11.29 11.18
CA VAL A 314 -20.36 11.20 12.65
C VAL A 314 -21.33 10.11 13.13
N SER A 315 -22.39 9.82 12.38
CA SER A 315 -23.28 8.69 12.65
C SER A 315 -22.54 7.36 12.49
N LYS A 316 -21.91 7.12 11.35
CA LYS A 316 -21.12 5.90 11.08
C LYS A 316 -19.96 5.74 12.06
N LEU A 317 -19.28 6.84 12.38
CA LEU A 317 -18.20 6.83 13.37
C LEU A 317 -18.70 6.43 14.75
N SER A 318 -19.89 6.92 15.14
CA SER A 318 -20.53 6.56 16.39
C SER A 318 -20.89 5.07 16.44
N GLU A 319 -21.44 4.52 15.38
CA GLU A 319 -21.74 3.09 15.24
C GLU A 319 -20.45 2.23 15.33
N LEU A 320 -19.39 2.64 14.63
CA LEU A 320 -18.09 1.93 14.59
C LEU A 320 -17.41 1.87 15.96
N THR A 321 -17.53 2.94 16.75
CA THR A 321 -16.78 3.11 18.01
C THR A 321 -17.59 2.84 19.25
N GLY A 322 -18.93 2.92 19.18
CA GLY A 322 -19.83 2.88 20.30
C GLY A 322 -19.86 4.17 21.15
N LYS A 323 -19.19 5.24 20.69
CA LYS A 323 -19.16 6.58 21.33
C LYS A 323 -20.08 7.52 20.53
N LYS A 324 -20.66 8.55 21.17
CA LYS A 324 -21.58 9.49 20.51
C LYS A 324 -20.81 10.67 19.94
N TYR A 325 -20.37 10.55 18.68
CA TYR A 325 -19.77 11.67 17.94
C TYR A 325 -20.84 12.55 17.29
N VAL A 326 -20.56 13.84 17.22
CA VAL A 326 -21.39 14.86 16.61
C VAL A 326 -20.51 15.93 15.94
N LEU A 327 -21.10 16.81 15.14
CA LEU A 327 -20.44 18.08 14.79
C LEU A 327 -20.47 18.98 16.01
N PRO A 328 -19.41 19.78 16.28
CA PRO A 328 -19.44 20.78 17.35
C PRO A 328 -20.56 21.80 17.09
N THR A 329 -21.17 22.31 18.15
CA THR A 329 -21.95 23.55 18.02
C THR A 329 -21.04 24.71 17.71
N GLU A 330 -21.56 25.78 17.11
CA GLU A 330 -20.78 26.99 16.85
C GLU A 330 -20.12 27.53 18.12
N ALA A 331 -20.85 27.52 19.23
CA ALA A 331 -20.34 27.98 20.53
C ALA A 331 -19.23 27.07 21.07
N GLN A 332 -19.37 25.75 20.95
CA GLN A 332 -18.31 24.80 21.31
C GLN A 332 -17.06 25.02 20.47
N TRP A 333 -17.25 25.22 19.16
CA TRP A 333 -16.15 25.47 18.23
C TRP A 333 -15.37 26.76 18.62
N GLU A 334 -16.08 27.89 18.83
CA GLU A 334 -15.45 29.16 19.17
C GLU A 334 -14.77 29.12 20.56
N TYR A 335 -15.41 28.51 21.54
CA TYR A 335 -14.83 28.35 22.88
C TYR A 335 -13.53 27.55 22.86
N ALA A 336 -13.50 26.42 22.14
CA ALA A 336 -12.31 25.61 21.95
C ALA A 336 -11.21 26.37 21.18
N ALA A 337 -11.57 27.09 20.10
CA ALA A 337 -10.64 27.89 19.33
C ALA A 337 -9.99 29.02 20.15
N ARG A 338 -10.73 29.59 21.10
CA ARG A 338 -10.22 30.61 22.04
C ARG A 338 -9.37 30.06 23.17
N GLY A 339 -9.24 28.74 23.31
CA GLY A 339 -8.46 28.09 24.37
C GLY A 339 -9.25 27.75 25.63
N GLY A 340 -10.58 27.75 25.59
CA GLY A 340 -11.46 27.40 26.72
C GLY A 340 -11.16 28.18 27.98
N VAL A 341 -11.10 27.50 29.12
CA VAL A 341 -10.72 28.10 30.42
C VAL A 341 -9.28 28.61 30.48
N LYS A 342 -8.42 28.19 29.53
CA LYS A 342 -7.02 28.64 29.42
C LYS A 342 -6.83 29.79 28.44
N SER A 343 -7.93 30.35 27.92
CA SER A 343 -7.90 31.42 26.91
C SER A 343 -7.02 32.60 27.33
N ARG A 344 -6.21 33.09 26.39
CA ARG A 344 -5.38 34.27 26.52
C ARG A 344 -5.93 35.46 25.73
N GLY A 345 -7.12 35.30 25.12
CA GLY A 345 -7.77 36.35 24.36
C GLY A 345 -7.09 36.66 23.02
N TYR A 346 -6.45 35.64 22.43
CA TYR A 346 -5.78 35.81 21.15
C TYR A 346 -6.76 35.97 19.98
N LYS A 347 -6.29 36.66 18.94
CA LYS A 347 -7.04 36.90 17.71
C LYS A 347 -7.25 35.64 16.87
N TYR A 348 -6.22 34.78 16.81
CA TYR A 348 -6.22 33.49 16.16
C TYR A 348 -6.08 32.42 17.22
N SER A 349 -6.39 31.19 16.88
CA SER A 349 -6.27 30.07 17.82
C SER A 349 -4.81 29.86 18.22
N GLY A 350 -4.48 30.19 19.46
CA GLY A 350 -3.14 30.06 20.05
C GLY A 350 -2.20 31.26 19.87
N SER A 351 -2.55 32.30 19.09
CA SER A 351 -1.64 33.42 18.86
C SER A 351 -2.33 34.71 18.36
N ASN A 352 -1.67 35.85 18.56
CA ASN A 352 -2.02 37.08 17.85
C ASN A 352 -1.32 37.23 16.48
N THR A 353 -0.34 36.34 16.19
CA THR A 353 0.39 36.27 14.92
C THR A 353 -0.03 35.03 14.18
N ILE A 354 -0.58 35.16 12.98
CA ILE A 354 -1.22 34.07 12.24
C ILE A 354 -0.24 33.01 11.72
N ASP A 355 0.96 33.41 11.26
CA ASP A 355 1.89 32.55 10.51
C ASP A 355 2.31 31.28 11.26
N GLY A 356 2.38 31.36 12.59
CA GLY A 356 2.79 30.22 13.43
C GLY A 356 1.67 29.22 13.71
N VAL A 357 0.40 29.61 13.54
CA VAL A 357 -0.77 28.85 14.01
C VAL A 357 -1.77 28.49 12.90
N ALA A 358 -1.58 29.02 11.68
CA ALA A 358 -2.52 28.81 10.59
C ALA A 358 -1.84 28.58 9.24
N TRP A 359 -2.46 27.74 8.41
CA TRP A 359 -2.27 27.70 6.97
C TRP A 359 -3.36 28.57 6.33
N TYR A 360 -2.98 29.68 5.70
CA TYR A 360 -3.90 30.65 5.12
C TYR A 360 -3.30 31.20 3.83
N TRP A 361 -4.02 32.04 3.08
CA TRP A 361 -3.56 32.58 1.80
C TRP A 361 -2.12 33.09 1.83
N GLY A 362 -1.74 33.86 2.85
CA GLY A 362 -0.43 34.50 2.92
C GLY A 362 0.76 33.55 3.11
N ASN A 363 0.55 32.29 3.43
CA ASN A 363 1.63 31.30 3.58
C ASN A 363 1.37 29.95 2.86
N SER A 364 0.27 29.86 2.13
CA SER A 364 -0.08 28.70 1.27
C SER A 364 0.14 28.98 -0.23
N GLU A 365 0.50 30.22 -0.62
CA GLU A 365 0.62 30.65 -2.01
C GLU A 365 1.56 29.78 -2.86
N GLU A 366 2.66 29.29 -2.30
CA GLU A 366 3.61 28.42 -3.03
C GLU A 366 3.03 27.03 -3.32
N LYS A 367 2.12 26.54 -2.46
CA LYS A 367 1.53 25.19 -2.57
C LYS A 367 0.16 25.22 -3.23
N TYR A 368 -0.61 26.30 -3.09
CA TYR A 368 -2.02 26.38 -3.47
C TYR A 368 -2.82 25.14 -3.01
N SER A 369 -2.67 24.81 -1.73
CA SER A 369 -3.25 23.57 -1.19
C SER A 369 -3.38 23.62 0.33
N THR A 370 -4.19 22.71 0.88
CA THR A 370 -4.16 22.33 2.30
C THR A 370 -2.79 21.80 2.69
N SER A 371 -2.56 21.65 3.97
CA SER A 371 -1.38 21.01 4.55
C SER A 371 -1.81 19.89 5.50
N SER A 372 -0.92 18.94 5.76
CA SER A 372 -1.16 17.90 6.75
C SER A 372 -1.53 18.51 8.09
N VAL A 373 -2.52 17.95 8.77
CA VAL A 373 -3.02 18.44 10.04
C VAL A 373 -1.92 18.48 11.12
N GLY A 374 -2.00 19.41 12.06
CA GLY A 374 -1.08 19.48 13.18
C GLY A 374 0.33 19.98 12.86
N THR A 375 0.57 20.53 11.68
CA THR A 375 1.90 21.01 11.26
C THR A 375 2.20 22.44 11.67
N LYS A 376 1.21 23.18 12.18
CA LYS A 376 1.37 24.47 12.85
C LYS A 376 1.33 24.31 14.38
N LEU A 377 1.53 25.39 15.13
CA LEU A 377 1.46 25.34 16.58
C LEU A 377 0.00 25.22 17.06
N PRO A 378 -0.26 24.43 18.12
CA PRO A 378 -1.58 24.30 18.69
C PRO A 378 -1.97 25.52 19.54
N ASN A 379 -3.25 25.59 19.92
CA ASN A 379 -3.72 26.54 20.92
C ASN A 379 -3.44 26.05 22.36
N GLU A 380 -3.91 26.80 23.35
CA GLU A 380 -3.67 26.57 24.77
C GLU A 380 -4.24 25.24 25.31
N LEU A 381 -5.19 24.64 24.57
CA LEU A 381 -5.76 23.31 24.86
C LEU A 381 -5.02 22.18 24.15
N GLY A 382 -4.11 22.49 23.23
CA GLY A 382 -3.43 21.50 22.39
C GLY A 382 -4.22 21.10 21.15
N ILE A 383 -5.16 21.96 20.71
CA ILE A 383 -5.97 21.78 19.49
C ILE A 383 -5.29 22.50 18.35
N TYR A 384 -5.23 21.87 17.20
CA TYR A 384 -4.56 22.37 16.00
C TYR A 384 -5.56 22.84 14.94
N ASP A 385 -5.09 23.68 14.05
CA ASP A 385 -5.75 24.09 12.81
C ASP A 385 -7.16 24.71 12.99
N MET A 386 -7.46 25.26 14.21
CA MET A 386 -8.69 26.02 14.45
C MET A 386 -8.67 27.42 13.80
N SER A 387 -7.58 27.78 13.12
CA SER A 387 -7.42 28.95 12.26
C SER A 387 -6.73 28.48 10.99
N GLY A 388 -7.39 28.61 9.83
CA GLY A 388 -6.86 28.21 8.52
C GLY A 388 -7.00 26.72 8.22
N ASN A 389 -6.22 26.21 7.30
CA ASN A 389 -6.22 24.89 6.66
C ASN A 389 -7.54 24.63 5.92
N VAL A 390 -8.59 24.10 6.55
CA VAL A 390 -9.94 24.06 5.96
C VAL A 390 -10.96 24.75 6.84
N CYS A 391 -11.97 25.35 6.24
CA CYS A 391 -13.18 25.80 6.94
C CYS A 391 -13.91 24.58 7.52
N GLU A 392 -14.59 24.74 8.62
CA GLU A 392 -15.21 23.66 9.36
C GLU A 392 -16.71 23.84 9.56
N TRP A 393 -17.48 22.82 9.16
CA TRP A 393 -18.89 22.74 9.46
C TRP A 393 -19.15 22.66 10.96
N CYS A 394 -20.13 23.50 11.43
CA CYS A 394 -20.77 23.35 12.73
C CYS A 394 -22.17 22.76 12.59
N SER A 395 -22.73 22.28 13.72
CA SER A 395 -24.08 21.71 13.75
C SER A 395 -25.21 22.72 13.54
N ASP A 396 -24.94 23.98 13.88
CA ASP A 396 -25.91 25.05 13.97
C ASP A 396 -26.38 25.55 12.61
N TRP A 397 -27.66 25.92 12.52
CA TRP A 397 -28.12 26.79 11.47
C TRP A 397 -27.54 28.20 11.66
N TYR A 398 -27.14 28.82 10.57
CA TYR A 398 -26.66 30.19 10.59
C TYR A 398 -27.80 31.15 10.90
N GLY A 399 -27.57 32.07 11.84
CA GLY A 399 -28.50 33.11 12.22
C GLY A 399 -27.83 34.20 13.06
N ASP A 400 -28.55 35.25 13.32
CA ASP A 400 -28.03 36.39 14.10
C ASP A 400 -27.80 35.99 15.55
N TYR A 401 -26.76 36.55 16.15
CA TYR A 401 -26.54 36.38 17.57
C TYR A 401 -27.57 37.10 18.41
N SER A 402 -27.91 36.52 19.56
CA SER A 402 -28.75 37.13 20.56
C SER A 402 -27.88 37.88 21.59
N ASP A 403 -28.32 39.02 22.07
CA ASP A 403 -27.68 39.77 23.17
C ASP A 403 -27.90 39.16 24.57
N VAL A 404 -28.77 38.11 24.64
CA VAL A 404 -29.09 37.39 25.87
C VAL A 404 -28.05 36.31 26.15
N SER A 405 -27.72 36.15 27.44
CA SER A 405 -26.87 35.04 27.89
C SER A 405 -27.48 33.68 27.57
N GLN A 406 -26.70 32.76 27.07
CA GLN A 406 -27.14 31.43 26.67
C GLN A 406 -26.36 30.33 27.36
N THR A 407 -26.96 29.14 27.53
CA THR A 407 -26.30 27.95 28.05
C THR A 407 -26.46 26.83 27.03
N ASP A 408 -25.34 26.21 26.64
CA ASP A 408 -25.25 25.15 25.63
C ASP A 408 -26.07 25.44 24.37
N PRO A 409 -25.91 26.61 23.71
CA PRO A 409 -26.71 26.98 22.55
C PRO A 409 -26.43 26.05 21.37
N THR A 410 -27.46 25.80 20.56
CA THR A 410 -27.43 24.96 19.34
C THR A 410 -27.85 25.74 18.11
N GLY A 411 -27.87 27.05 18.18
CA GLY A 411 -28.32 27.94 17.12
C GLY A 411 -29.85 27.95 16.91
N PRO A 412 -30.32 28.58 15.83
CA PRO A 412 -31.73 28.58 15.45
C PRO A 412 -32.25 27.16 15.16
N SER A 413 -33.56 26.91 15.39
CA SER A 413 -34.18 25.61 15.13
C SER A 413 -34.29 25.26 13.63
N SER A 414 -34.18 26.25 12.75
CA SER A 414 -34.21 26.09 11.29
C SER A 414 -33.48 27.23 10.60
N GLY A 415 -33.04 27.01 9.38
CA GLY A 415 -32.35 27.98 8.54
C GLY A 415 -32.17 27.46 7.12
N SER A 416 -31.52 28.24 6.28
CA SER A 416 -31.15 27.85 4.92
C SER A 416 -29.67 27.46 4.80
N CYS A 417 -28.82 28.02 5.66
CA CYS A 417 -27.37 27.79 5.67
C CYS A 417 -26.91 27.27 7.04
N ARG A 418 -25.89 26.46 7.05
CA ARG A 418 -25.18 25.99 8.25
C ARG A 418 -23.98 26.91 8.56
N VAL A 419 -23.63 26.98 9.82
CA VAL A 419 -22.46 27.73 10.27
C VAL A 419 -21.18 27.04 9.80
N VAL A 420 -20.24 27.86 9.33
CA VAL A 420 -18.87 27.49 8.95
C VAL A 420 -17.88 28.38 9.69
N ARG A 421 -16.80 27.80 10.18
CA ARG A 421 -15.83 28.50 11.03
C ARG A 421 -14.39 28.22 10.59
N GLY A 422 -13.42 29.02 11.11
CA GLY A 422 -11.98 28.76 11.05
C GLY A 422 -11.21 29.45 9.92
N GLY A 423 -11.86 29.74 8.79
CA GLY A 423 -11.15 30.12 7.57
C GLY A 423 -10.39 28.93 6.96
N SER A 424 -9.61 29.15 5.91
CA SER A 424 -8.93 28.09 5.19
C SER A 424 -7.61 28.54 4.57
N TRP A 425 -6.91 27.61 3.93
CA TRP A 425 -5.69 27.86 3.15
C TRP A 425 -5.84 28.91 2.05
N LEU A 426 -7.07 29.18 1.60
CA LEU A 426 -7.39 30.14 0.55
C LEU A 426 -7.94 31.49 1.10
N HIS A 427 -8.21 31.58 2.39
CA HIS A 427 -8.75 32.79 3.02
C HIS A 427 -7.67 33.74 3.53
N ASP A 428 -7.99 35.02 3.59
CA ASP A 428 -7.13 36.04 4.19
C ASP A 428 -7.04 35.89 5.73
N ALA A 429 -5.99 36.44 6.32
CA ALA A 429 -5.79 36.42 7.76
C ALA A 429 -7.00 36.94 8.57
N ARG A 430 -7.79 37.88 8.00
CA ARG A 430 -9.01 38.39 8.63
C ARG A 430 -10.04 37.29 8.87
N ASP A 431 -10.18 36.38 7.91
CA ASP A 431 -11.22 35.35 7.90
C ASP A 431 -10.83 34.09 8.73
N CYS A 432 -9.56 34.02 9.15
CA CYS A 432 -9.05 32.95 10.04
C CYS A 432 -9.12 33.34 11.54
N ARG A 433 -9.77 34.47 11.91
CA ARG A 433 -9.97 34.83 13.31
C ARG A 433 -10.90 33.84 14.02
N VAL A 434 -10.66 33.62 15.31
CA VAL A 434 -11.48 32.69 16.13
C VAL A 434 -12.94 33.10 16.21
N SER A 435 -13.24 34.41 16.02
CA SER A 435 -14.61 34.96 16.02
C SER A 435 -15.29 34.94 14.66
N TYR A 436 -14.51 34.86 13.55
CA TYR A 436 -15.05 35.04 12.21
C TYR A 436 -16.05 33.91 11.85
N ARG A 437 -17.16 34.32 11.26
CA ARG A 437 -18.28 33.45 10.89
C ARG A 437 -18.46 33.42 9.40
N LEU A 438 -18.70 32.27 8.89
CA LEU A 438 -19.14 32.00 7.52
C LEU A 438 -20.41 31.15 7.54
N ASP A 439 -21.05 31.03 6.40
CA ASP A 439 -22.19 30.16 6.21
C ASP A 439 -22.10 29.42 4.87
N GLY A 440 -22.79 28.31 4.78
CA GLY A 440 -22.89 27.50 3.56
C GLY A 440 -24.21 26.73 3.49
N TYR A 441 -24.74 26.56 2.29
CA TYR A 441 -25.85 25.63 2.08
C TYR A 441 -25.43 24.20 2.44
N PRO A 442 -26.30 23.40 3.07
CA PRO A 442 -25.91 22.07 3.59
C PRO A 442 -25.37 21.10 2.53
N ASP A 443 -25.72 21.30 1.28
CA ASP A 443 -25.38 20.43 0.14
C ASP A 443 -24.12 20.84 -0.63
N VAL A 444 -23.52 22.02 -0.31
CA VAL A 444 -22.31 22.49 -1.02
C VAL A 444 -21.08 21.68 -0.66
N ARG A 445 -20.17 21.59 -1.61
CA ARG A 445 -18.85 20.94 -1.47
C ARG A 445 -17.79 21.83 -2.06
N TYR A 446 -16.91 22.37 -1.21
CA TYR A 446 -15.80 23.23 -1.63
C TYR A 446 -14.46 22.62 -1.25
N ASP A 447 -13.43 22.93 -2.04
CA ASP A 447 -12.03 22.53 -1.86
C ASP A 447 -11.36 23.06 -0.58
N LEU A 448 -12.05 23.92 0.11
CA LEU A 448 -11.61 24.59 1.34
C LEU A 448 -12.49 24.26 2.55
N LEU A 449 -13.45 23.31 2.42
CA LEU A 449 -14.50 23.07 3.41
C LEU A 449 -14.52 21.60 3.86
N GLY A 450 -14.20 21.42 5.12
CA GLY A 450 -14.18 20.16 5.84
C GLY A 450 -14.89 20.28 7.19
N PHE A 451 -14.43 19.56 8.19
CA PHE A 451 -15.02 19.58 9.53
C PHE A 451 -14.13 18.90 10.56
N ARG A 452 -14.42 19.12 11.84
CA ARG A 452 -13.93 18.27 12.94
C ARG A 452 -15.08 17.69 13.73
N VAL A 453 -14.80 16.68 14.54
CA VAL A 453 -15.82 16.02 15.37
C VAL A 453 -15.80 16.55 16.80
N ALA A 454 -16.95 16.48 17.46
CA ALA A 454 -17.07 16.60 18.91
C ALA A 454 -17.66 15.32 19.50
N LEU A 455 -17.50 15.13 20.81
CA LEU A 455 -18.09 14.03 21.54
C LEU A 455 -18.76 14.58 22.79
N VAL A 456 -20.01 14.23 22.98
CA VAL A 456 -20.83 14.65 24.11
C VAL A 456 -21.11 13.46 25.01
N PHE A 457 -21.24 13.72 26.32
CA PHE A 457 -21.48 12.72 27.35
C PHE A 457 -22.90 12.17 27.32
#